data_0e736b7261a558bf72b9fc26c42eba0c
#
_entry.id   0e736b7261a558bf72b9fc26c42eba0c
#
_cell.length_a   1.000
_cell.length_b   1.000
_cell.length_c   1.000
_cell.angle_alpha   90.00
_cell.angle_beta   90.00
_cell.angle_gamma   90.00
#
_symmetry.space_group_name_H-M   'P 1'
#
loop_
_entity.id
_entity.type
_entity.pdbx_description
1 polymer ?
#
loop_
_entity_poly.entity_id
_entity_poly.type
_entity_poly.pdbx_seq_one_letter_code
_entity_poly.pdbx_strand_id
1 'polypeptide(L)'
;MTGKRVSYTLDSTLESVNTAEQTAHRMADKAGFAEDERHRISMAVREAAVNAVLHGNAYDPQKKMRVSFENTGDALVITIADEGHGLCERDVPDPLSPDNLLKQSGRGIFLIRSFMDEVRFRALQPGTEITLIKHVRGPSADPTEAHK
;
A
#
# COMPACT_ATOMS: atom_id res chain seq x y z
N MET A 1 -4.38 22.26 6.29
CA MET A 1 -3.50 22.24 5.11
C MET A 1 -3.49 20.85 4.51
N THR A 2 -3.73 20.80 3.25
CA THR A 2 -3.74 19.54 2.53
C THR A 2 -2.40 19.32 1.85
N GLY A 3 -2.26 18.17 1.21
CA GLY A 3 -1.10 17.95 0.37
C GLY A 3 0.20 17.63 1.08
N LYS A 4 0.11 17.16 2.30
CA LYS A 4 1.33 16.77 2.99
C LYS A 4 1.82 15.44 2.44
N ARG A 5 3.10 15.39 2.08
CA ARG A 5 3.69 14.19 1.48
C ARG A 5 4.98 13.82 2.18
N VAL A 6 5.17 12.53 2.38
CA VAL A 6 6.36 11.96 2.98
C VAL A 6 6.82 10.82 2.09
N SER A 7 8.10 10.77 1.76
CA SER A 7 8.66 9.73 0.90
C SER A 7 9.92 9.16 1.51
N TYR A 8 10.09 7.85 1.34
CA TYR A 8 11.27 7.13 1.83
C TYR A 8 11.80 6.21 0.76
N THR A 9 13.12 6.04 0.77
CA THR A 9 13.77 4.95 0.05
C THR A 9 14.38 4.06 1.12
N LEU A 10 13.93 2.82 1.18
CA LEU A 10 14.28 1.92 2.25
C LEU A 10 14.93 0.65 1.72
N ASP A 11 15.73 0.02 2.56
CA ASP A 11 16.36 -1.25 2.23
C ASP A 11 15.31 -2.36 2.16
N SER A 12 15.67 -3.45 1.48
CA SER A 12 14.76 -4.59 1.34
C SER A 12 14.86 -5.51 2.55
N THR A 13 14.35 -5.03 3.68
CA THR A 13 14.43 -5.75 4.95
C THR A 13 13.09 -5.70 5.66
N LEU A 14 12.91 -6.60 6.62
CA LEU A 14 11.71 -6.58 7.45
C LEU A 14 11.66 -5.34 8.35
N GLU A 15 12.83 -4.82 8.70
CA GLU A 15 12.86 -3.58 9.47
C GLU A 15 12.22 -2.45 8.68
N SER A 16 12.48 -2.41 7.38
CA SER A 16 11.87 -1.41 6.51
C SER A 16 10.35 -1.60 6.43
N VAL A 17 9.89 -2.84 6.47
CA VAL A 17 8.45 -3.11 6.52
C VAL A 17 7.86 -2.51 7.79
N ASN A 18 8.53 -2.68 8.91
CA ASN A 18 8.06 -2.10 10.17
C ASN A 18 8.02 -0.58 10.10
N THR A 19 9.02 0.03 9.48
CA THR A 19 9.06 1.47 9.32
C THR A 19 7.88 1.96 8.49
N ALA A 20 7.58 1.26 7.40
CA ALA A 20 6.45 1.63 6.55
C ALA A 20 5.14 1.51 7.31
N GLU A 21 4.99 0.45 8.08
CA GLU A 21 3.77 0.23 8.85
C GLU A 21 3.58 1.33 9.89
N GLN A 22 4.64 1.68 10.61
CA GLN A 22 4.56 2.71 11.63
C GLN A 22 4.25 4.07 11.02
N THR A 23 4.85 4.37 9.88
CA THR A 23 4.58 5.62 9.19
C THR A 23 3.14 5.67 8.73
N ALA A 24 2.61 4.55 8.23
CA ALA A 24 1.23 4.49 7.80
C ALA A 24 0.28 4.81 8.95
N HIS A 25 0.55 4.24 10.12
CA HIS A 25 -0.28 4.49 11.28
C HIS A 25 -0.26 5.97 11.66
N ARG A 26 0.93 6.56 11.66
CA ARG A 26 1.09 7.96 12.02
C ARG A 26 0.39 8.88 11.01
N MET A 27 0.55 8.58 9.72
CA MET A 27 -0.08 9.40 8.69
C MET A 27 -1.60 9.26 8.73
N ALA A 28 -2.09 8.06 9.02
CA ALA A 28 -3.53 7.86 9.14
C ALA A 28 -4.10 8.61 10.34
N ASP A 29 -3.33 8.64 11.44
CA ASP A 29 -3.74 9.41 12.61
C ASP A 29 -3.84 10.89 12.28
N LYS A 30 -2.85 11.41 11.58
CA LYS A 30 -2.85 12.83 11.20
C LYS A 30 -3.97 13.15 10.22
N ALA A 31 -4.36 12.18 9.41
CA ALA A 31 -5.45 12.38 8.46
C ALA A 31 -6.82 12.29 9.11
N GLY A 32 -6.88 11.91 10.38
CA GLY A 32 -8.14 11.90 11.10
C GLY A 32 -8.88 10.58 11.12
N PHE A 33 -8.24 9.50 10.68
CA PHE A 33 -8.90 8.19 10.70
C PHE A 33 -9.06 7.68 12.12
N ALA A 34 -10.16 6.99 12.38
CA ALA A 34 -10.40 6.36 13.67
C ALA A 34 -9.44 5.20 13.88
N GLU A 35 -9.33 4.75 15.12
CA GLU A 35 -8.31 3.77 15.48
C GLU A 35 -8.41 2.48 14.69
N ASP A 36 -9.61 1.96 14.50
CA ASP A 36 -9.76 0.72 13.75
C ASP A 36 -9.42 0.92 12.28
N GLU A 37 -9.71 2.10 11.73
CA GLU A 37 -9.32 2.40 10.35
C GLU A 37 -7.81 2.52 10.25
N ARG A 38 -7.18 3.18 11.22
CA ARG A 38 -5.72 3.29 11.22
C ARG A 38 -5.07 1.92 11.24
N HIS A 39 -5.64 1.01 12.02
CA HIS A 39 -5.11 -0.34 12.09
C HIS A 39 -5.22 -1.04 10.75
N ARG A 40 -6.37 -0.92 10.09
CA ARG A 40 -6.56 -1.55 8.79
C ARG A 40 -5.61 -0.98 7.75
N ILE A 41 -5.44 0.34 7.75
CA ILE A 41 -4.52 0.98 6.82
C ILE A 41 -3.10 0.49 7.05
N SER A 42 -2.66 0.43 8.30
CA SER A 42 -1.31 0.01 8.60
C SER A 42 -1.10 -1.45 8.23
N MET A 43 -2.12 -2.30 8.40
CA MET A 43 -2.01 -3.69 7.99
C MET A 43 -1.90 -3.84 6.48
N ALA A 44 -2.67 -3.03 5.74
CA ALA A 44 -2.60 -3.06 4.29
C ALA A 44 -1.21 -2.64 3.81
N VAL A 45 -0.65 -1.60 4.42
CA VAL A 45 0.69 -1.14 4.07
C VAL A 45 1.72 -2.20 4.39
N ARG A 46 1.57 -2.86 5.54
CA ARG A 46 2.50 -3.93 5.91
C ARG A 46 2.49 -5.03 4.87
N GLU A 47 1.32 -5.47 4.44
CA GLU A 47 1.23 -6.52 3.44
C GLU A 47 1.84 -6.10 2.12
N ALA A 48 1.59 -4.87 1.70
CA ALA A 48 2.17 -4.37 0.45
C ALA A 48 3.69 -4.26 0.57
N ALA A 49 4.18 -3.83 1.73
CA ALA A 49 5.63 -3.71 1.93
C ALA A 49 6.30 -5.09 1.99
N VAL A 50 5.65 -6.06 2.62
CA VAL A 50 6.17 -7.43 2.63
C VAL A 50 6.27 -7.96 1.21
N ASN A 51 5.24 -7.71 0.40
CA ASN A 51 5.27 -8.14 -0.99
C ASN A 51 6.42 -7.50 -1.75
N ALA A 52 6.68 -6.23 -1.51
CA ALA A 52 7.76 -5.52 -2.19
C ALA A 52 9.13 -6.07 -1.77
N VAL A 53 9.34 -6.26 -0.47
CA VAL A 53 10.62 -6.70 0.06
C VAL A 53 10.88 -8.16 -0.26
N LEU A 54 9.90 -9.01 -0.02
CA LEU A 54 10.07 -10.45 -0.15
C LEU A 54 9.88 -10.93 -1.58
N HIS A 55 8.74 -10.60 -2.18
CA HIS A 55 8.41 -11.15 -3.49
C HIS A 55 8.99 -10.32 -4.62
N GLY A 56 9.03 -9.00 -4.47
CA GLY A 56 9.60 -8.14 -5.50
C GLY A 56 11.12 -8.16 -5.46
N ASN A 57 11.68 -7.67 -4.38
CA ASN A 57 13.13 -7.49 -4.27
C ASN A 57 13.87 -8.71 -3.75
N ALA A 58 13.16 -9.71 -3.21
CA ALA A 58 13.75 -10.94 -2.70
C ALA A 58 14.88 -10.66 -1.71
N TYR A 59 14.69 -9.66 -0.85
CA TYR A 59 15.67 -9.24 0.17
C TYR A 59 17.01 -8.82 -0.41
N ASP A 60 17.07 -8.50 -1.70
CA ASP A 60 18.32 -8.10 -2.34
C ASP A 60 18.79 -6.77 -1.77
N PRO A 61 19.97 -6.70 -1.15
CA PRO A 61 20.43 -5.45 -0.54
C PRO A 61 20.71 -4.34 -1.55
N GLN A 62 20.81 -4.67 -2.82
CA GLN A 62 21.02 -3.66 -3.85
C GLN A 62 19.71 -3.13 -4.43
N LYS A 63 18.61 -3.71 -4.03
CA LYS A 63 17.30 -3.25 -4.49
C LYS A 63 16.58 -2.57 -3.34
N LYS A 64 15.93 -1.47 -3.66
CA LYS A 64 15.30 -0.65 -2.64
C LYS A 64 13.79 -0.67 -2.78
N MET A 65 13.12 -0.38 -1.69
CA MET A 65 11.69 -0.18 -1.67
C MET A 65 11.43 1.32 -1.52
N ARG A 66 10.63 1.88 -2.40
CA ARG A 66 10.26 3.28 -2.29
C ARG A 66 8.83 3.36 -1.77
N VAL A 67 8.63 4.18 -0.75
CA VAL A 67 7.33 4.31 -0.11
C VAL A 67 6.99 5.78 -0.02
N SER A 68 5.79 6.15 -0.42
CA SER A 68 5.34 7.51 -0.25
C SER A 68 3.94 7.52 0.35
N PHE A 69 3.68 8.55 1.14
CA PHE A 69 2.39 8.78 1.77
C PHE A 69 1.99 10.20 1.47
N GLU A 70 0.79 10.38 0.97
CA GLU A 70 0.29 11.72 0.69
C GLU A 70 -1.10 11.88 1.26
N ASN A 71 -1.25 12.92 2.08
CA ASN A 71 -2.56 13.30 2.61
C ASN A 71 -3.07 14.44 1.75
N THR A 72 -4.04 14.14 0.88
CA THR A 72 -4.57 15.15 -0.05
C THR A 72 -5.68 15.98 0.58
N GLY A 73 -6.07 15.65 1.81
CA GLY A 73 -7.23 16.28 2.42
C GLY A 73 -8.48 15.44 2.21
N ASP A 74 -8.61 14.83 1.05
CA ASP A 74 -9.74 13.96 0.73
C ASP A 74 -9.40 12.50 0.89
N ALA A 75 -8.13 12.16 0.83
CA ALA A 75 -7.71 10.77 0.87
C ALA A 75 -6.29 10.65 1.35
N LEU A 76 -5.96 9.48 1.84
CA LEU A 76 -4.57 9.11 2.11
C LEU A 76 -4.16 8.19 0.96
N VAL A 77 -3.13 8.60 0.24
CA VAL A 77 -2.63 7.87 -0.92
C VAL A 77 -1.25 7.33 -0.57
N ILE A 78 -1.10 6.02 -0.66
CA ILE A 78 0.14 5.35 -0.28
C ILE A 78 0.65 4.60 -1.49
N THR A 79 1.91 4.83 -1.84
CA THR A 79 2.52 4.20 -2.99
C THR A 79 3.75 3.41 -2.53
N ILE A 80 3.82 2.15 -2.91
CA ILE A 80 4.94 1.28 -2.55
C ILE A 80 5.46 0.66 -3.83
N ALA A 81 6.75 0.85 -4.09
CA ALA A 81 7.37 0.37 -5.32
C ALA A 81 8.61 -0.44 -4.99
N ASP A 82 8.80 -1.53 -5.73
CA ASP A 82 10.00 -2.33 -5.62
C ASP A 82 10.80 -2.27 -6.92
N GLU A 83 12.00 -2.84 -6.89
CA GLU A 83 12.90 -2.88 -8.04
C GLU A 83 13.16 -4.31 -8.48
N GLY A 84 12.23 -5.19 -8.18
CA GLY A 84 12.39 -6.58 -8.54
C GLY A 84 12.27 -6.81 -10.04
N HIS A 85 12.08 -8.06 -10.42
CA HIS A 85 11.89 -8.37 -11.83
C HIS A 85 10.58 -7.81 -12.33
N GLY A 86 9.73 -7.42 -11.41
CA GLY A 86 8.43 -6.93 -11.75
C GLY A 86 7.48 -8.06 -12.04
N LEU A 87 6.25 -7.69 -12.32
CA LEU A 87 5.28 -8.64 -12.80
C LEU A 87 5.33 -8.56 -14.32
N CYS A 88 6.02 -9.51 -14.90
CA CYS A 88 6.05 -9.60 -16.34
C CYS A 88 4.66 -10.00 -16.81
N GLU A 89 4.13 -9.27 -17.78
CA GLU A 89 2.78 -9.55 -18.23
C GLU A 89 2.60 -10.97 -18.68
N ARG A 90 3.67 -11.54 -19.25
CA ARG A 90 3.59 -12.92 -19.71
C ARG A 90 3.49 -13.89 -18.55
N ASP A 91 4.12 -13.54 -17.44
CA ASP A 91 4.19 -14.44 -16.30
C ASP A 91 3.01 -14.26 -15.37
N VAL A 92 2.63 -12.99 -15.14
CA VAL A 92 1.56 -12.68 -14.22
C VAL A 92 0.75 -11.56 -14.82
N PRO A 93 -0.05 -11.86 -15.84
CA PRO A 93 -0.77 -10.80 -16.55
C PRO A 93 -1.79 -10.07 -15.69
N ASP A 94 -2.37 -10.75 -14.72
CA ASP A 94 -3.39 -10.11 -13.89
C ASP A 94 -3.12 -10.45 -12.44
N PRO A 95 -2.42 -9.57 -11.73
CA PRO A 95 -2.11 -9.84 -10.32
C PRO A 95 -3.36 -9.89 -9.44
N LEU A 96 -4.50 -9.48 -9.96
CA LEU A 96 -5.73 -9.51 -9.19
C LEU A 96 -6.57 -10.73 -9.45
N SER A 97 -6.15 -11.62 -10.36
CA SER A 97 -6.90 -12.84 -10.59
C SER A 97 -6.78 -13.75 -9.35
N PRO A 98 -7.81 -14.56 -9.09
CA PRO A 98 -7.76 -15.42 -7.90
C PRO A 98 -6.54 -16.32 -7.84
N ASP A 99 -6.13 -16.89 -8.98
CA ASP A 99 -4.97 -17.77 -9.00
C ASP A 99 -3.71 -17.03 -8.61
N ASN A 100 -3.52 -15.82 -9.13
CA ASN A 100 -2.32 -15.05 -8.83
C ASN A 100 -2.32 -14.54 -7.40
N LEU A 101 -3.49 -14.19 -6.88
CA LEU A 101 -3.58 -13.77 -5.49
C LEU A 101 -3.09 -14.87 -4.56
N LEU A 102 -3.51 -16.10 -4.83
CA LEU A 102 -3.11 -17.23 -4.00
C LEU A 102 -1.63 -17.56 -4.15
N LYS A 103 -1.12 -17.48 -5.37
CA LYS A 103 0.27 -17.84 -5.63
C LYS A 103 1.24 -16.82 -5.06
N GLN A 104 0.92 -15.54 -5.17
CA GLN A 104 1.89 -14.49 -4.89
C GLN A 104 1.99 -14.17 -3.42
N SER A 105 0.87 -14.02 -2.76
CA SER A 105 0.91 -13.49 -1.41
C SER A 105 -0.09 -14.19 -0.52
N GLY A 106 -0.58 -15.33 -0.95
CA GLY A 106 -1.63 -15.97 -0.19
C GLY A 106 -2.81 -15.04 -0.08
N ARG A 107 -3.03 -14.52 1.11
CA ARG A 107 -4.15 -13.63 1.35
C ARG A 107 -3.77 -12.16 1.35
N GLY A 108 -2.48 -11.86 1.14
CA GLY A 108 -2.00 -10.49 1.29
C GLY A 108 -2.73 -9.49 0.43
N ILE A 109 -2.80 -9.75 -0.87
CA ILE A 109 -3.43 -8.80 -1.79
C ILE A 109 -4.93 -8.73 -1.54
N PHE A 110 -5.53 -9.87 -1.23
CA PHE A 110 -6.95 -9.89 -0.89
C PHE A 110 -7.24 -9.01 0.33
N LEU A 111 -6.38 -9.14 1.34
CA LEU A 111 -6.52 -8.35 2.55
C LEU A 111 -6.34 -6.86 2.27
N ILE A 112 -5.36 -6.52 1.44
CA ILE A 112 -5.13 -5.14 1.06
C ILE A 112 -6.40 -4.55 0.42
N ARG A 113 -6.98 -5.28 -0.51
CA ARG A 113 -8.19 -4.79 -1.18
C ARG A 113 -9.37 -4.68 -0.23
N SER A 114 -9.40 -5.53 0.80
CA SER A 114 -10.47 -5.48 1.78
C SER A 114 -10.39 -4.24 2.66
N PHE A 115 -9.18 -3.76 2.91
CA PHE A 115 -8.96 -2.67 3.85
C PHE A 115 -8.90 -1.30 3.21
N MET A 116 -8.66 -1.24 1.89
CA MET A 116 -8.50 0.03 1.19
C MET A 116 -9.67 0.26 0.25
N ASP A 117 -9.89 1.53 -0.09
CA ASP A 117 -10.99 1.86 -1.01
C ASP A 117 -10.60 1.59 -2.46
N GLU A 118 -9.35 1.83 -2.81
CA GLU A 118 -8.85 1.55 -4.15
C GLU A 118 -7.45 0.97 -4.05
N VAL A 119 -7.15 0.05 -4.93
CA VAL A 119 -5.82 -0.56 -5.03
C VAL A 119 -5.48 -0.62 -6.51
N ARG A 120 -4.32 -0.08 -6.88
CA ARG A 120 -3.88 -0.04 -8.26
C ARG A 120 -2.49 -0.62 -8.37
N PHE A 121 -2.23 -1.32 -9.45
CA PHE A 121 -0.93 -1.88 -9.74
C PHE A 121 -0.39 -1.28 -11.02
N ARG A 122 0.91 -1.08 -11.05
CA ARG A 122 1.57 -0.60 -12.27
C ARG A 122 2.91 -1.29 -12.40
N ALA A 123 3.18 -1.84 -13.59
CA ALA A 123 4.47 -2.44 -13.87
C ALA A 123 5.50 -1.34 -14.07
N LEU A 124 6.64 -1.52 -13.47
CA LEU A 124 7.79 -0.63 -13.64
C LEU A 124 8.86 -1.36 -14.42
N GLN A 125 9.95 -0.68 -14.73
CA GLN A 125 11.05 -1.32 -15.45
C GLN A 125 12.36 -0.94 -14.80
N PRO A 126 12.78 -1.74 -13.81
CA PRO A 126 12.13 -2.95 -13.30
C PRO A 126 11.19 -2.64 -12.16
N GLY A 127 10.40 -3.64 -11.80
CA GLY A 127 9.68 -3.57 -10.55
C GLY A 127 8.19 -3.49 -10.69
N THR A 128 7.54 -3.28 -9.56
CA THR A 128 6.10 -3.16 -9.47
C THR A 128 5.77 -2.04 -8.50
N GLU A 129 4.75 -1.28 -8.82
CA GLU A 129 4.26 -0.23 -7.94
C GLU A 129 2.81 -0.54 -7.58
N ILE A 130 2.51 -0.47 -6.29
CA ILE A 130 1.15 -0.61 -5.82
C ILE A 130 0.75 0.72 -5.16
N THR A 131 -0.45 1.18 -5.50
CA THR A 131 -1.00 2.40 -4.91
C THR A 131 -2.24 2.03 -4.13
N LEU A 132 -2.27 2.45 -2.87
CA LEU A 132 -3.37 2.19 -1.95
C LEU A 132 -4.03 3.51 -1.63
N ILE A 133 -5.34 3.58 -1.79
CA ILE A 133 -6.08 4.82 -1.57
C ILE A 133 -7.18 4.57 -0.55
N LYS A 134 -7.21 5.39 0.50
CA LYS A 134 -8.25 5.35 1.50
C LYS A 134 -8.85 6.73 1.63
N HIS A 135 -10.14 6.85 1.40
CA HIS A 135 -10.82 8.14 1.45
C HIS A 135 -11.07 8.56 2.88
N VAL A 136 -10.83 9.84 3.13
CA VAL A 136 -11.13 10.44 4.42
C VAL A 136 -12.61 10.79 4.44
N ARG A 137 -13.32 10.29 5.41
CA ARG A 137 -14.73 10.60 5.55
C ARG A 137 -14.92 11.49 6.76
N GLY A 138 -15.17 12.75 6.50
CA GLY A 138 -15.46 13.67 7.56
C GLY A 138 -16.81 13.37 8.18
N PRO A 139 -17.11 14.00 9.29
CA PRO A 139 -18.39 13.78 9.95
C PRO A 139 -19.59 14.09 9.05
N SER A 140 -19.43 15.05 8.17
CA SER A 140 -20.53 15.42 7.28
C SER A 140 -20.70 14.47 6.12
N ALA A 141 -19.76 13.59 5.91
CA ALA A 141 -19.82 12.66 4.78
C ALA A 141 -20.53 11.38 5.13
N ASP A 142 -21.12 11.33 6.24
CA ASP A 142 -21.77 10.20 6.67
C ASP A 142 -22.93 9.83 5.88
N PRO A 143 -23.15 8.92 5.39
CA PRO A 143 -24.01 8.67 4.50
C PRO A 143 -25.32 8.43 4.61
N THR A 144 -25.40 9.01 5.06
CA THR A 144 -26.40 9.00 4.91
C THR A 144 -26.56 9.35 3.98
N GLU A 145 -25.79 9.66 3.94
CA GLU A 145 -25.51 9.91 3.11
C GLU A 145 -25.02 9.20 2.50
N ALA A 146 -25.21 8.72 2.92
CA ALA A 146 -24.78 8.23 2.46
C ALA A 146 -24.94 7.23 2.44
N HIS A 147 -25.27 7.08 3.03
CA HIS A 147 -25.35 6.56 3.11
C HIS A 147 -25.60 6.04 2.80
N LYS A 148 -25.71 6.35 2.85
CA LYS A 148 -25.85 6.27 2.72
C LYS A 148 -25.96 6.04 2.37
#